data_e35ba433775b07603a144baff02cf2fd
#
_entry.id   e35ba433775b07603a144baff02cf2fd
#
_cell.length_a   1.000
_cell.length_b   1.000
_cell.length_c   1.000
_cell.angle_alpha   90.00
_cell.angle_beta   90.00
_cell.angle_gamma   90.00
#
_symmetry.space_group_name_H-M   'P 1'
#
loop_
_entity.id
_entity.type
_entity.pdbx_description
1 polymer ?
#
loop_
_entity_poly.entity_id
_entity_poly.type
_entity_poly.pdbx_seq_one_letter_code
_entity_poly.pdbx_strand_id
1 'polypeptide(L)'
;MEKLNMHTQDLADANIEKIGQLFPNCLTERINENGKPEMAIDFDKLKQELSKEIVEGNQERYQFTWPGKRGAMRLANTPSNMTLRPDRESSVDFDNTKNLYIEGDNLEVLKLLREDYLGKVKMIYIDPPYNTGNDFVYEDDFSETAGEFKDKSGMFDDNGNMLLDKYSVNSESNGRFHTDWLNMMYPRLKVAREFLT
;
A
#
# COMPACT_ATOMS: atom_id res chain seq x y z
N MET A 1 21.21 22.83 -5.33
CA MET A 1 19.89 22.53 -4.79
C MET A 1 19.61 21.05 -5.07
N GLU A 2 19.63 20.21 -4.06
CA GLU A 2 19.14 18.85 -4.20
C GLU A 2 17.64 18.89 -4.49
N LYS A 3 17.21 18.19 -5.52
CA LYS A 3 15.78 18.06 -5.81
C LYS A 3 15.17 17.22 -4.70
N LEU A 4 14.16 17.75 -4.02
CA LEU A 4 13.31 16.97 -3.10
C LEU A 4 12.76 15.76 -3.85
N ASN A 5 12.95 14.59 -3.27
CA ASN A 5 12.34 13.37 -3.79
C ASN A 5 10.85 13.40 -3.47
N MET A 6 10.02 13.50 -4.49
CA MET A 6 8.55 13.62 -4.38
C MET A 6 7.85 12.25 -4.24
N HIS A 7 8.59 11.22 -3.88
CA HIS A 7 8.05 9.87 -3.64
C HIS A 7 8.03 9.58 -2.15
N THR A 8 7.01 8.88 -1.69
CA THR A 8 7.03 8.25 -0.37
C THR A 8 8.10 7.15 -0.33
N GLN A 9 8.58 6.81 0.86
CA GLN A 9 9.61 5.80 1.03
C GLN A 9 9.11 4.42 0.57
N ASP A 10 9.94 3.69 -0.17
CA ASP A 10 9.70 2.28 -0.47
C ASP A 10 9.88 1.46 0.81
N LEU A 11 8.83 0.75 1.20
CA LEU A 11 8.82 -0.05 2.42
C LEU A 11 9.63 -1.33 2.31
N ALA A 12 9.74 -1.89 1.12
CA ALA A 12 10.54 -3.09 0.91
C ALA A 12 12.02 -2.75 1.15
N ASP A 13 12.50 -1.65 0.59
CA ASP A 13 13.88 -1.18 0.77
C ASP A 13 14.16 -0.87 2.25
N ALA A 14 13.26 -0.15 2.91
CA ALA A 14 13.39 0.15 4.34
C ALA A 14 13.40 -1.10 5.22
N ASN A 15 12.64 -2.12 4.87
CA ASN A 15 12.62 -3.39 5.59
C ASN A 15 13.89 -4.22 5.32
N ILE A 16 14.41 -4.23 4.09
CA ILE A 16 15.68 -4.86 3.74
C ILE A 16 16.81 -4.24 4.55
N GLU A 17 16.85 -2.92 4.63
CA GLU A 17 17.84 -2.19 5.42
C GLU A 17 17.77 -2.56 6.91
N LYS A 18 16.56 -2.57 7.51
CA LYS A 18 16.36 -2.97 8.92
C LYS A 18 16.80 -4.41 9.20
N ILE A 19 16.44 -5.35 8.31
CA ILE A 19 16.86 -6.75 8.43
C ILE A 19 18.36 -6.85 8.29
N GLY A 20 18.96 -6.12 7.35
CA GLY A 20 20.40 -6.09 7.15
C GLY A 20 21.18 -5.53 8.34
N GLN A 21 20.62 -4.56 9.06
CA GLN A 21 21.20 -4.05 10.31
C GLN A 21 21.20 -5.10 11.43
N LEU A 22 20.12 -5.89 11.53
CA LEU A 22 19.98 -6.96 12.55
C LEU A 22 20.77 -8.22 12.18
N PHE A 23 20.78 -8.59 10.91
CA PHE A 23 21.39 -9.82 10.37
C PHE A 23 22.24 -9.53 9.13
N PRO A 24 23.44 -8.91 9.27
CA PRO A 24 24.27 -8.51 8.12
C PRO A 24 24.64 -9.67 7.19
N ASN A 25 24.78 -10.89 7.72
CA ASN A 25 25.12 -12.08 6.95
C ASN A 25 23.99 -12.50 5.97
N CYS A 26 22.79 -11.99 6.15
CA CYS A 26 21.64 -12.27 5.29
C CYS A 26 21.50 -11.31 4.12
N LEU A 27 22.34 -10.28 4.04
CA LEU A 27 22.37 -9.38 2.89
C LEU A 27 23.06 -10.05 1.71
N THR A 28 22.48 -9.87 0.53
CA THR A 28 23.03 -10.32 -0.76
C THR A 28 22.71 -9.28 -1.83
N GLU A 29 23.37 -9.37 -2.96
CA GLU A 29 23.07 -8.56 -4.13
C GLU A 29 22.29 -9.39 -5.14
N ARG A 30 21.27 -8.80 -5.74
CA ARG A 30 20.60 -9.34 -6.91
C ARG A 30 20.60 -8.32 -8.04
N ILE A 31 20.47 -8.79 -9.25
CA ILE A 31 20.27 -7.91 -10.42
C ILE A 31 18.77 -7.74 -10.59
N ASN A 32 18.30 -6.48 -10.58
CA ASN A 32 16.91 -6.14 -10.82
C ASN A 32 16.54 -6.24 -12.31
N GLU A 33 15.26 -6.03 -12.61
CA GLU A 33 14.71 -6.09 -13.96
C GLU A 33 15.37 -5.10 -14.94
N ASN A 34 15.97 -4.04 -14.42
CA ASN A 34 16.70 -3.01 -15.19
C ASN A 34 18.20 -3.32 -15.35
N GLY A 35 18.66 -4.51 -14.94
CA GLY A 35 20.07 -4.91 -15.02
C GLY A 35 20.98 -4.23 -13.99
N LYS A 36 20.43 -3.56 -12.97
CA LYS A 36 21.22 -2.90 -11.92
C LYS A 36 21.31 -3.78 -10.67
N PRO A 37 22.46 -3.78 -9.97
CA PRO A 37 22.56 -4.46 -8.69
C PRO A 37 21.72 -3.72 -7.64
N GLU A 38 20.98 -4.47 -6.85
CA GLU A 38 20.24 -3.99 -5.69
C GLU A 38 20.42 -4.93 -4.49
N MET A 39 20.31 -4.38 -3.29
CA MET A 39 20.41 -5.17 -2.07
C MET A 39 19.15 -6.01 -1.88
N ALA A 40 19.34 -7.24 -1.47
CA ALA A 40 18.26 -8.19 -1.22
C ALA A 40 18.56 -9.02 0.04
N ILE A 41 17.56 -9.72 0.54
CA ILE A 41 17.71 -10.65 1.65
C ILE A 41 17.80 -12.08 1.13
N ASP A 42 18.86 -12.77 1.54
CA ASP A 42 18.97 -14.21 1.43
C ASP A 42 18.10 -14.87 2.51
N PHE A 43 16.92 -15.33 2.10
CA PHE A 43 15.95 -15.91 3.02
C PHE A 43 16.38 -17.24 3.60
N ASP A 44 17.23 -17.99 2.93
CA ASP A 44 17.73 -19.26 3.46
C ASP A 44 18.74 -19.02 4.58
N LYS A 45 19.60 -18.02 4.44
CA LYS A 45 20.46 -17.57 5.53
C LYS A 45 19.66 -16.97 6.68
N LEU A 46 18.65 -16.14 6.40
CA LEU A 46 17.80 -15.56 7.44
C LEU A 46 17.04 -16.65 8.21
N LYS A 47 16.58 -17.68 7.54
CA LYS A 47 16.00 -18.86 8.20
C LYS A 47 16.98 -19.51 9.16
N GLN A 48 18.23 -19.71 8.75
CA GLN A 48 19.27 -20.33 9.61
C GLN A 48 19.53 -19.48 10.85
N GLU A 49 19.63 -18.16 10.71
CA GLU A 49 19.86 -17.25 11.82
C GLU A 49 18.68 -17.22 12.84
N LEU A 50 17.45 -17.41 12.35
CA LEU A 50 16.24 -17.32 13.19
C LEU A 50 15.79 -18.66 13.78
N SER A 51 16.43 -19.78 13.43
CA SER A 51 15.90 -21.11 13.73
C SER A 51 16.54 -21.77 14.94
N LYS A 52 15.75 -21.98 15.99
CA LYS A 52 15.93 -23.16 16.85
C LYS A 52 15.28 -24.40 16.24
N GLU A 53 14.14 -24.22 15.58
CA GLU A 53 13.45 -25.24 14.80
C GLU A 53 12.87 -24.59 13.55
N ILE A 54 13.17 -25.14 12.36
CA ILE A 54 12.63 -24.64 11.09
C ILE A 54 11.27 -25.28 10.86
N VAL A 55 10.22 -24.48 10.83
CA VAL A 55 8.90 -24.93 10.38
C VAL A 55 8.86 -24.92 8.85
N GLU A 56 9.15 -26.05 8.23
CA GLU A 56 9.15 -26.23 6.77
C GLU A 56 7.89 -26.96 6.28
N GLY A 57 7.53 -26.69 5.03
CA GLY A 57 6.50 -27.42 4.31
C GLY A 57 5.06 -27.10 4.71
N ASN A 58 4.17 -28.08 4.48
CA ASN A 58 2.73 -27.99 4.70
C ASN A 58 2.30 -28.28 6.14
N GLN A 59 3.15 -27.99 7.13
CA GLN A 59 2.71 -28.09 8.51
C GLN A 59 1.53 -27.16 8.78
N GLU A 60 0.60 -27.62 9.57
CA GLU A 60 -0.63 -26.88 9.90
C GLU A 60 -0.27 -25.51 10.49
N ARG A 61 -0.51 -24.48 9.67
CA ARG A 61 -0.38 -23.08 10.07
C ARG A 61 -1.76 -22.45 9.96
N TYR A 62 -2.18 -21.78 11.00
CA TYR A 62 -3.34 -20.91 10.88
C TYR A 62 -2.99 -19.76 9.95
N GLN A 63 -3.49 -19.80 8.73
CA GLN A 63 -3.21 -18.82 7.71
C GLN A 63 -4.45 -18.48 6.90
N PHE A 64 -4.90 -17.24 7.01
CA PHE A 64 -5.95 -16.73 6.14
C PHE A 64 -5.35 -16.31 4.81
N THR A 65 -5.63 -17.06 3.75
CA THR A 65 -5.12 -16.83 2.40
C THR A 65 -6.24 -16.75 1.37
N TRP A 66 -5.99 -16.00 0.28
CA TRP A 66 -6.88 -15.88 -0.87
C TRP A 66 -6.08 -15.56 -2.13
N PRO A 67 -6.63 -15.78 -3.34
CA PRO A 67 -6.03 -15.36 -4.59
C PRO A 67 -5.79 -13.84 -4.61
N GLY A 68 -4.56 -13.40 -4.97
CA GLY A 68 -4.20 -11.98 -5.00
C GLY A 68 -3.61 -11.41 -3.71
N LYS A 69 -3.63 -12.14 -2.57
CA LYS A 69 -3.09 -11.63 -1.29
C LYS A 69 -1.66 -11.10 -1.41
N ARG A 70 -0.79 -11.77 -2.17
CA ARG A 70 0.60 -11.32 -2.37
C ARG A 70 0.67 -10.00 -3.14
N GLY A 71 -0.21 -9.81 -4.13
CA GLY A 71 -0.36 -8.54 -4.85
C GLY A 71 -0.81 -7.42 -3.91
N ALA A 72 -1.86 -7.65 -3.12
CA ALA A 72 -2.35 -6.70 -2.12
C ALA A 72 -1.28 -6.31 -1.08
N MET A 73 -0.44 -7.26 -0.67
CA MET A 73 0.71 -6.97 0.21
C MET A 73 1.74 -6.06 -0.45
N ARG A 74 2.07 -6.31 -1.73
CA ARG A 74 3.00 -5.45 -2.49
C ARG A 74 2.43 -4.06 -2.67
N LEU A 75 1.15 -3.94 -3.04
CA LEU A 75 0.47 -2.66 -3.23
C LEU A 75 0.54 -1.78 -1.98
N ALA A 76 0.35 -2.35 -0.79
CA ALA A 76 0.49 -1.61 0.48
C ALA A 76 1.91 -1.05 0.69
N ASN A 77 2.93 -1.71 0.13
CA ASN A 77 4.33 -1.30 0.29
C ASN A 77 4.81 -0.39 -0.85
N THR A 78 4.09 -0.34 -1.98
CA THR A 78 4.45 0.49 -3.12
C THR A 78 4.36 1.97 -2.76
N PRO A 79 5.38 2.78 -3.04
CA PRO A 79 5.36 4.21 -2.76
C PRO A 79 4.32 4.94 -3.61
N SER A 80 3.81 6.06 -3.08
CA SER A 80 2.93 6.98 -3.81
C SER A 80 3.74 8.08 -4.49
N ASN A 81 3.35 8.42 -5.72
CA ASN A 81 3.89 9.54 -6.48
C ASN A 81 3.00 10.79 -6.39
N MET A 82 1.94 10.72 -5.61
CA MET A 82 0.97 11.80 -5.47
C MET A 82 1.41 12.84 -4.43
N THR A 83 0.68 13.95 -4.38
CA THR A 83 0.86 14.98 -3.38
C THR A 83 -0.48 15.55 -2.95
N LEU A 84 -0.57 16.01 -1.70
CA LEU A 84 -1.75 16.71 -1.21
C LEU A 84 -1.73 18.16 -1.71
N ARG A 85 -2.87 18.65 -2.18
CA ARG A 85 -3.07 20.04 -2.59
C ARG A 85 -3.96 20.77 -1.56
N PRO A 86 -3.49 21.87 -0.96
CA PRO A 86 -4.32 22.67 -0.08
C PRO A 86 -5.47 23.30 -0.87
N ASP A 87 -6.70 23.12 -0.39
CA ASP A 87 -7.87 23.83 -0.87
C ASP A 87 -8.28 24.90 0.16
N ARG A 88 -7.73 26.10 0.02
CA ARG A 88 -7.97 27.21 0.93
C ARG A 88 -9.35 27.84 0.73
N GLU A 89 -9.90 27.77 -0.49
CA GLU A 89 -11.16 28.41 -0.84
C GLU A 89 -12.35 27.70 -0.19
N SER A 90 -12.32 26.36 -0.17
CA SER A 90 -13.38 25.52 0.43
C SER A 90 -13.16 25.25 1.92
N SER A 91 -12.01 25.64 2.48
CA SER A 91 -11.67 25.37 3.87
C SER A 91 -12.21 26.45 4.80
N VAL A 92 -12.77 26.01 5.94
CA VAL A 92 -13.15 26.90 7.02
C VAL A 92 -11.97 27.04 7.99
N ASP A 93 -11.46 28.29 8.14
CA ASP A 93 -10.34 28.61 9.03
C ASP A 93 -9.09 27.76 8.79
N PHE A 94 -8.66 27.69 7.54
CA PHE A 94 -7.55 26.82 7.09
C PHE A 94 -6.28 26.95 7.94
N ASP A 95 -5.92 28.16 8.33
CA ASP A 95 -4.64 28.42 8.99
C ASP A 95 -4.65 28.06 10.50
N ASN A 96 -5.83 28.00 11.16
CA ASN A 96 -5.91 27.76 12.59
C ASN A 96 -6.58 26.42 12.96
N THR A 97 -7.34 25.81 12.04
CA THR A 97 -7.97 24.52 12.32
C THR A 97 -6.91 23.42 12.49
N LYS A 98 -7.18 22.46 13.37
CA LYS A 98 -6.40 21.23 13.50
C LYS A 98 -7.07 20.02 12.89
N ASN A 99 -8.26 20.23 12.31
CA ASN A 99 -8.99 19.19 11.61
C ASN A 99 -8.59 19.17 10.14
N LEU A 100 -8.45 17.98 9.58
CA LEU A 100 -8.15 17.77 8.17
C LEU A 100 -9.29 17.02 7.52
N TYR A 101 -9.73 17.49 6.36
CA TYR A 101 -10.56 16.74 5.42
C TYR A 101 -9.72 16.52 4.17
N ILE A 102 -9.59 15.28 3.73
CA ILE A 102 -8.78 14.93 2.57
C ILE A 102 -9.66 14.14 1.62
N GLU A 103 -9.76 14.58 0.39
CA GLU A 103 -10.53 13.94 -0.68
C GLU A 103 -9.57 13.26 -1.65
N GLY A 104 -9.88 12.02 -2.03
CA GLY A 104 -9.10 11.23 -2.96
C GLY A 104 -9.12 9.73 -2.66
N ASP A 105 -8.31 8.94 -3.39
CA ASP A 105 -8.12 7.53 -3.07
C ASP A 105 -7.51 7.36 -1.68
N ASN A 106 -8.21 6.65 -0.82
CA ASN A 106 -7.82 6.54 0.58
C ASN A 106 -6.53 5.73 0.78
N LEU A 107 -6.17 4.78 -0.09
CA LEU A 107 -4.91 4.08 0.00
C LEU A 107 -3.73 5.02 -0.30
N GLU A 108 -3.84 5.84 -1.34
CA GLU A 108 -2.83 6.83 -1.67
C GLU A 108 -2.71 7.90 -0.58
N VAL A 109 -3.84 8.37 -0.06
CA VAL A 109 -3.86 9.32 1.08
C VAL A 109 -3.16 8.72 2.30
N LEU A 110 -3.45 7.47 2.67
CA LEU A 110 -2.80 6.79 3.78
C LEU A 110 -1.27 6.72 3.57
N LYS A 111 -0.81 6.38 2.36
CA LYS A 111 0.64 6.36 2.05
C LYS A 111 1.30 7.74 2.22
N LEU A 112 0.62 8.81 1.78
CA LEU A 112 1.13 10.18 1.90
C LEU A 112 1.20 10.66 3.35
N LEU A 113 0.21 10.27 4.18
CA LEU A 113 0.17 10.66 5.59
C LEU A 113 1.13 9.86 6.48
N ARG A 114 1.71 8.81 5.97
CA ARG A 114 2.47 7.85 6.77
C ARG A 114 3.64 8.46 7.51
N GLU A 115 4.44 9.32 6.88
CA GLU A 115 5.60 9.95 7.53
C GLU A 115 5.20 10.82 8.71
N ASP A 116 4.09 11.54 8.60
CA ASP A 116 3.65 12.47 9.62
C ASP A 116 2.86 11.82 10.76
N TYR A 117 2.15 10.72 10.49
CA TYR A 117 1.19 10.11 11.41
C TYR A 117 1.54 8.71 11.88
N LEU A 118 2.72 8.17 11.54
CA LEU A 118 3.16 6.85 12.01
C LEU A 118 3.14 6.76 13.55
N GLY A 119 2.36 5.80 14.09
CA GLY A 119 2.25 5.58 15.53
C GLY A 119 1.65 6.76 16.32
N LYS A 120 0.88 7.66 15.67
CA LYS A 120 0.32 8.86 16.32
C LYS A 120 -1.19 8.88 16.39
N VAL A 121 -1.87 7.96 15.73
CA VAL A 121 -3.32 7.90 15.66
C VAL A 121 -3.86 7.00 16.75
N LYS A 122 -4.79 7.50 17.53
CA LYS A 122 -5.37 6.78 18.66
C LYS A 122 -6.53 5.87 18.26
N MET A 123 -7.27 6.26 17.22
CA MET A 123 -8.43 5.52 16.75
C MET A 123 -8.65 5.80 15.26
N ILE A 124 -9.00 4.77 14.52
CA ILE A 124 -9.43 4.86 13.13
C ILE A 124 -10.84 4.29 13.06
N TYR A 125 -11.79 5.10 12.58
CA TYR A 125 -13.15 4.70 12.31
C TYR A 125 -13.36 4.63 10.79
N ILE A 126 -13.89 3.51 10.30
CA ILE A 126 -14.10 3.30 8.86
C ILE A 126 -15.54 2.88 8.58
N ASP A 127 -16.01 3.24 7.40
CA ASP A 127 -17.27 2.77 6.82
C ASP A 127 -16.98 2.18 5.43
N PRO A 128 -16.54 0.91 5.37
CA PRO A 128 -16.14 0.27 4.12
C PRO A 128 -17.36 -0.24 3.35
N PRO A 129 -17.23 -0.56 2.05
CA PRO A 129 -18.22 -1.35 1.33
C PRO A 129 -18.50 -2.66 2.07
N TYR A 130 -19.77 -3.02 2.23
CA TYR A 130 -20.18 -4.19 3.04
C TYR A 130 -20.11 -5.53 2.29
N ASN A 131 -19.78 -5.49 1.00
CA ASN A 131 -19.70 -6.67 0.13
C ASN A 131 -21.03 -7.42 0.02
N THR A 132 -22.12 -6.68 -0.23
CA THR A 132 -23.49 -7.18 -0.29
C THR A 132 -23.97 -7.54 -1.71
N GLY A 133 -23.08 -7.49 -2.70
CA GLY A 133 -23.35 -7.77 -4.10
C GLY A 133 -23.78 -6.57 -4.95
N ASN A 134 -24.06 -5.44 -4.32
CA ASN A 134 -24.35 -4.16 -4.99
C ASN A 134 -23.30 -3.08 -4.71
N ASP A 135 -22.31 -3.41 -3.92
CA ASP A 135 -21.26 -2.47 -3.53
C ASP A 135 -20.23 -2.30 -4.64
N PHE A 136 -19.68 -1.11 -4.71
CA PHE A 136 -18.53 -0.83 -5.57
C PHE A 136 -17.24 -1.22 -4.86
N VAL A 137 -16.33 -1.85 -5.59
CA VAL A 137 -14.94 -2.07 -5.16
C VAL A 137 -14.02 -1.29 -6.07
N TYR A 138 -12.92 -0.81 -5.49
CA TYR A 138 -11.85 -0.20 -6.27
C TYR A 138 -11.09 -1.30 -7.01
N GLU A 139 -10.88 -1.13 -8.30
CA GLU A 139 -10.00 -1.99 -9.06
C GLU A 139 -8.55 -1.52 -8.83
N ASP A 140 -7.93 -2.07 -7.80
CA ASP A 140 -6.49 -1.90 -7.58
C ASP A 140 -5.77 -2.85 -8.54
N ASP A 141 -5.22 -2.32 -9.63
CA ASP A 141 -4.51 -3.14 -10.62
C ASP A 141 -3.13 -3.55 -10.07
N PHE A 142 -2.98 -4.84 -9.79
CA PHE A 142 -1.74 -5.42 -9.27
C PHE A 142 -0.72 -5.76 -10.37
N SER A 143 -1.10 -5.58 -11.64
CA SER A 143 -0.30 -6.01 -12.80
C SER A 143 0.49 -4.89 -13.45
N GLU A 144 0.27 -3.63 -13.07
CA GLU A 144 0.90 -2.49 -13.73
C GLU A 144 2.37 -2.32 -13.36
N THR A 145 3.22 -2.17 -14.37
CA THR A 145 4.59 -1.68 -14.22
C THR A 145 4.60 -0.19 -13.88
N ALA A 146 5.64 0.29 -13.21
CA ALA A 146 5.79 1.71 -12.84
C ALA A 146 5.67 2.70 -14.02
N GLY A 147 5.78 2.23 -15.28
CA GLY A 147 5.60 3.01 -16.50
C GLY A 147 4.13 3.21 -16.86
N GLU A 148 3.33 2.17 -16.77
CA GLU A 148 1.89 2.20 -17.10
C GLU A 148 1.09 2.98 -16.06
N PHE A 149 1.53 2.95 -14.80
CA PHE A 149 0.95 3.77 -13.73
C PHE A 149 1.12 5.28 -13.97
N LYS A 150 2.18 5.69 -14.65
CA LYS A 150 2.45 7.10 -14.97
C LYS A 150 1.48 7.68 -15.98
N ASP A 151 1.03 6.87 -16.96
CA ASP A 151 0.09 7.31 -18.01
C ASP A 151 -1.37 7.28 -17.52
N LYS A 152 -1.68 6.48 -16.48
CA LYS A 152 -3.02 6.38 -15.87
C LYS A 152 -3.23 7.29 -14.66
N SER A 153 -2.23 8.03 -14.22
CA SER A 153 -2.35 8.99 -13.10
C SER A 153 -3.22 10.22 -13.40
N GLY A 154 -3.82 10.29 -14.58
CA GLY A 154 -4.95 11.16 -14.88
C GLY A 154 -6.23 10.71 -14.17
N MET A 155 -6.21 10.69 -12.83
CA MET A 155 -7.43 10.43 -12.04
C MET A 155 -8.48 11.52 -12.18
N PHE A 156 -8.09 12.66 -12.71
CA PHE A 156 -8.94 13.81 -12.91
C PHE A 156 -8.82 14.27 -14.36
N ASP A 157 -9.95 14.66 -14.95
CA ASP A 157 -9.93 15.34 -16.24
C ASP A 157 -9.31 16.74 -16.07
N ASP A 158 -9.07 17.43 -17.19
CA ASP A 158 -8.51 18.79 -17.17
C ASP A 158 -9.38 19.81 -16.40
N ASN A 159 -10.60 19.43 -16.03
CA ASN A 159 -11.57 20.22 -15.25
C ASN A 159 -11.59 19.84 -13.77
N GLY A 160 -10.78 18.86 -13.34
CA GLY A 160 -10.73 18.41 -11.95
C GLY A 160 -11.80 17.39 -11.56
N ASN A 161 -12.56 16.85 -12.52
CA ASN A 161 -13.54 15.81 -12.24
C ASN A 161 -12.85 14.44 -12.19
N MET A 162 -13.17 13.66 -11.16
CA MET A 162 -12.67 12.31 -10.99
C MET A 162 -13.20 11.41 -12.12
N LEU A 163 -12.32 10.78 -12.88
CA LEU A 163 -12.69 9.81 -13.89
C LEU A 163 -13.20 8.54 -13.17
N LEU A 164 -14.50 8.31 -13.27
CA LEU A 164 -15.27 7.26 -12.57
C LEU A 164 -14.92 5.81 -12.98
N ASP A 165 -13.98 5.61 -13.91
CA ASP A 165 -13.71 4.29 -14.51
C ASP A 165 -12.99 3.27 -13.60
N LYS A 166 -12.67 3.64 -12.36
CA LYS A 166 -11.99 2.71 -11.42
C LYS A 166 -12.92 1.95 -10.46
N TYR A 167 -14.21 2.08 -10.64
CA TYR A 167 -15.17 1.39 -9.78
C TYR A 167 -15.91 0.33 -10.58
N SER A 168 -15.82 -0.92 -10.16
CA SER A 168 -16.67 -1.98 -10.67
C SER A 168 -17.67 -2.43 -9.60
N VAL A 169 -18.87 -2.82 -10.02
CA VAL A 169 -19.85 -3.43 -9.12
C VAL A 169 -19.39 -4.85 -8.82
N ASN A 170 -19.15 -5.15 -7.56
CA ASN A 170 -18.79 -6.49 -7.11
C ASN A 170 -20.04 -7.31 -6.86
N SER A 171 -20.56 -7.97 -7.89
CA SER A 171 -21.78 -8.78 -7.80
C SER A 171 -21.51 -10.17 -7.22
N GLU A 172 -22.50 -10.75 -6.54
CA GLU A 172 -22.41 -12.12 -6.00
C GLU A 172 -22.18 -13.19 -7.08
N SER A 173 -22.54 -12.90 -8.33
CA SER A 173 -22.27 -13.80 -9.47
C SER A 173 -20.81 -13.81 -9.90
N ASN A 174 -19.99 -12.86 -9.41
CA ASN A 174 -18.56 -12.83 -9.68
C ASN A 174 -17.87 -13.96 -8.90
N GLY A 175 -17.22 -14.89 -9.58
CA GLY A 175 -16.44 -15.96 -8.94
C GLY A 175 -15.28 -15.48 -8.04
N ARG A 176 -14.97 -14.18 -8.09
CA ARG A 176 -13.94 -13.50 -7.27
C ARG A 176 -14.54 -12.58 -6.22
N PHE A 177 -15.83 -12.65 -5.98
CA PHE A 177 -16.60 -11.75 -5.13
C PHE A 177 -15.92 -11.38 -3.79
N HIS A 178 -15.58 -12.39 -2.99
CA HIS A 178 -14.88 -12.15 -1.72
C HIS A 178 -13.42 -11.75 -1.93
N THR A 179 -12.79 -12.30 -2.94
CA THR A 179 -11.36 -12.05 -3.24
C THR A 179 -11.12 -10.60 -3.62
N ASP A 180 -11.95 -10.02 -4.47
CA ASP A 180 -11.79 -8.64 -4.94
C ASP A 180 -12.00 -7.66 -3.79
N TRP A 181 -12.98 -7.89 -2.93
CA TRP A 181 -13.16 -7.12 -1.71
C TRP A 181 -11.97 -7.22 -0.76
N LEU A 182 -11.45 -8.43 -0.54
CA LEU A 182 -10.27 -8.65 0.31
C LEU A 182 -9.02 -7.98 -0.25
N ASN A 183 -8.83 -8.01 -1.56
CA ASN A 183 -7.69 -7.36 -2.23
C ASN A 183 -7.76 -5.84 -2.09
N MET A 184 -8.95 -5.25 -2.14
CA MET A 184 -9.18 -3.83 -1.91
C MET A 184 -8.95 -3.44 -0.43
N MET A 185 -9.52 -4.20 0.51
CA MET A 185 -9.49 -3.84 1.94
C MET A 185 -8.13 -4.06 2.60
N TYR A 186 -7.45 -5.16 2.25
CA TYR A 186 -6.22 -5.56 2.92
C TYR A 186 -5.10 -4.51 2.88
N PRO A 187 -4.73 -3.92 1.73
CA PRO A 187 -3.67 -2.90 1.69
C PRO A 187 -4.02 -1.67 2.53
N ARG A 188 -5.27 -1.25 2.51
CA ARG A 188 -5.77 -0.11 3.30
C ARG A 188 -5.66 -0.35 4.80
N LEU A 189 -6.12 -1.49 5.26
CA LEU A 189 -6.03 -1.87 6.67
C LEU A 189 -4.57 -2.09 7.12
N LYS A 190 -3.73 -2.64 6.25
CA LYS A 190 -2.31 -2.83 6.54
C LYS A 190 -1.59 -1.51 6.77
N VAL A 191 -1.78 -0.53 5.90
CA VAL A 191 -1.17 0.80 6.05
C VAL A 191 -1.79 1.55 7.23
N ALA A 192 -3.12 1.52 7.37
CA ALA A 192 -3.81 2.17 8.49
C ALA A 192 -3.35 1.68 9.85
N ARG A 193 -3.07 0.38 9.99
CA ARG A 193 -2.55 -0.20 11.25
C ARG A 193 -1.25 0.45 11.72
N GLU A 194 -0.39 0.87 10.81
CA GLU A 194 0.90 1.48 11.15
C GLU A 194 0.76 2.87 11.79
N PHE A 195 -0.40 3.52 11.62
CA PHE A 195 -0.69 4.79 12.26
C PHE A 195 -1.08 4.66 13.72
N LEU A 196 -1.58 3.50 14.13
CA LEU A 196 -2.08 3.30 15.49
C LEU A 196 -0.94 3.26 16.52
N THR A 197 -1.21 3.86 17.68
CA THR A 197 -0.30 3.89 18.84
C THR A 197 -0.24 2.55 19.54
#